data_24bb2e12624082b2d58c9f1f8e783501
#
_entry.id   24bb2e12624082b2d58c9f1f8e783501
#
_cell.length_a   1.000
_cell.length_b   1.000
_cell.length_c   1.000
_cell.angle_alpha   90.00
_cell.angle_beta   90.00
_cell.angle_gamma   90.00
#
_symmetry.space_group_name_H-M   'P 1'
#
loop_
_entity.id
_entity.type
_entity.pdbx_description
1 polymer ?
#
loop_
_entity_poly.entity_id
_entity_poly.type
_entity_poly.pdbx_seq_one_letter_code
_entity_poly.pdbx_strand_id
1 'polypeptide(L)'
;MXRAAVLLAALVLAVLXPHASAEPWALEWEQDVGPGYITTSPLVDEERVYVRTSGFWTGEERPEVMAFTHQGALEWSYSSXTTVQHDMAPMLKVGAGSGPCGSWPDLLLVGWADGAFTALHPSNGTLHWQANSNVSGWGITGASLIEGDDAVIPTRNGLMRLCMADGTLEFSVELGEGWRNGVTSFDEAYWLGDEDGQLWSVERNGTVRASYSLPGSLRHAPVVVDDGLLLHVQEPXSSRLLLLDINTNNLTQIASLGASPALPLEIGNTFVFGDNDGLTTVQCEPTCTLIDTHATKVNGEMRARSSSRFFAPVNAPDAGWLVVDLDESGAFVDVRTFSTPHDDYGTSSPAWSATTMFLGNDAGVLMAYQVGAPSAQEVPSETSPLWGLVALTVCLVGAAWLAGRGRSTDAWRVFTLCAVAVALLMLPDLSSSWSAWLAEGDDLSAEDAWDPSWPDAWLGTQVVVFELANETVVAGGLVGHSTVWDLTQAAVEEQGLTLEVESTGLGLYVVAIDGVQGSGWEYTVNXVRGTMAVDDAAIESTLVLRWHLA
;
A
#
# COMPACT_ATOMS: atom_id res chain seq x y z
N MET A 1 -38.69 -23.30 33.45
CA MET A 1 -38.63 -23.48 31.98
C MET A 1 -38.97 -22.24 31.15
N UNK A 2 -39.58 -21.51 31.38
CA UNK A 2 -39.90 -20.44 30.70
C UNK A 2 -39.03 -19.36 30.64
N ARG A 3 -38.64 -19.08 31.78
CA ARG A 3 -37.68 -17.99 31.87
C ARG A 3 -36.39 -18.31 31.10
N ALA A 4 -35.97 -19.56 31.05
CA ALA A 4 -34.77 -19.97 30.30
C ALA A 4 -35.02 -19.91 28.78
N ALA A 5 -36.22 -20.21 28.33
CA ALA A 5 -36.56 -20.14 26.90
C ALA A 5 -36.66 -18.69 26.40
N VAL A 6 -37.11 -17.77 27.27
CA VAL A 6 -37.18 -16.32 26.94
C VAL A 6 -35.77 -15.72 26.89
N LEU A 7 -34.88 -16.11 27.79
CA LEU A 7 -33.47 -15.67 27.78
C LEU A 7 -32.74 -16.22 26.56
N LEU A 8 -33.01 -17.47 26.16
CA LEU A 8 -32.40 -18.07 24.97
C LEU A 8 -32.90 -17.38 23.68
N ALA A 9 -34.20 -17.07 23.63
CA ALA A 9 -34.80 -16.35 22.49
C ALA A 9 -34.25 -14.90 22.40
N ALA A 10 -34.05 -14.22 23.54
CA ALA A 10 -33.46 -12.90 23.58
C ALA A 10 -31.99 -12.91 23.15
N LEU A 11 -31.26 -13.95 23.54
CA LEU A 11 -29.85 -14.12 23.13
C LEU A 11 -29.74 -14.39 21.63
N VAL A 12 -30.64 -15.19 21.08
CA VAL A 12 -30.70 -15.51 19.63
C VAL A 12 -31.05 -14.24 18.82
N LEU A 13 -31.98 -13.42 19.34
CA LEU A 13 -32.38 -12.17 18.68
C LEU A 13 -31.29 -11.09 18.75
N ALA A 14 -30.46 -11.09 19.78
CA ALA A 14 -29.35 -10.14 19.91
C ALA A 14 -28.19 -10.45 18.95
N VAL A 15 -28.12 -11.67 18.44
CA VAL A 15 -27.07 -12.10 17.51
C VAL A 15 -27.47 -11.88 16.05
N LEU A 16 -28.75 -11.49 15.81
CA LEU A 16 -29.25 -11.24 14.45
C LEU A 16 -29.09 -9.79 13.97
N UNK A 17 -28.22 -9.09 14.48
CA UNK A 17 -28.04 -8.01 14.13
C UNK A 17 -27.66 -7.99 12.89
N PRO A 18 -28.21 -7.14 12.18
CA PRO A 18 -27.76 -7.02 10.82
C PRO A 18 -26.29 -6.63 10.80
N HIS A 19 -25.48 -7.53 10.37
CA HIS A 19 -24.09 -7.19 10.01
C HIS A 19 -24.17 -6.26 8.78
N ALA A 20 -23.41 -5.22 8.76
CA ALA A 20 -23.23 -4.39 7.59
C ALA A 20 -22.95 -5.33 6.41
N SER A 21 -23.70 -5.20 5.34
CA SER A 21 -23.52 -6.05 4.17
C SER A 21 -22.14 -5.78 3.58
N ALA A 22 -21.28 -6.78 3.58
CA ALA A 22 -20.07 -6.76 2.78
C ALA A 22 -20.45 -6.47 1.33
N GLU A 23 -19.65 -5.67 0.64
CA GLU A 23 -19.85 -5.46 -0.80
C GLU A 23 -19.86 -6.84 -1.47
N PRO A 24 -20.90 -7.16 -2.25
CA PRO A 24 -21.05 -8.51 -2.76
C PRO A 24 -20.19 -8.75 -4.01
N TRP A 25 -18.92 -8.40 -3.94
CA TRP A 25 -17.99 -8.62 -5.05
C TRP A 25 -17.38 -10.02 -4.91
N ALA A 26 -17.59 -10.85 -5.91
CA ALA A 26 -17.10 -12.22 -5.92
C ALA A 26 -15.71 -12.26 -6.59
N LEU A 27 -14.75 -12.86 -5.90
CA LEU A 27 -13.44 -13.13 -6.49
C LEU A 27 -13.61 -14.09 -7.67
N GLU A 28 -13.20 -13.67 -8.86
CA GLU A 28 -13.29 -14.48 -10.07
C GLU A 28 -12.00 -15.28 -10.30
N TRP A 29 -10.86 -14.63 -10.11
CA TRP A 29 -9.55 -15.28 -10.27
C TRP A 29 -8.49 -14.47 -9.55
N GLU A 30 -7.37 -15.14 -9.31
CA GLU A 30 -6.15 -14.49 -8.81
C GLU A 30 -4.93 -15.06 -9.54
N GLN A 31 -3.88 -14.24 -9.66
CA GLN A 31 -2.62 -14.61 -10.27
C GLN A 31 -1.47 -14.14 -9.37
N ASP A 32 -0.60 -15.06 -9.00
CA ASP A 32 0.67 -14.75 -8.35
C ASP A 32 1.61 -14.23 -9.44
N VAL A 33 1.98 -12.96 -9.38
CA VAL A 33 2.88 -12.32 -10.34
C VAL A 33 4.29 -12.13 -9.76
N GLY A 34 4.51 -12.61 -8.51
CA GLY A 34 5.77 -12.45 -7.81
C GLY A 34 6.96 -13.14 -8.47
N PRO A 35 8.15 -12.92 -7.94
CA PRO A 35 8.44 -12.10 -6.76
C PRO A 35 8.40 -10.61 -7.09
N GLY A 36 7.79 -9.84 -6.22
CA GLY A 36 7.69 -8.38 -6.35
C GLY A 36 6.35 -7.86 -5.88
N TYR A 37 6.30 -6.58 -5.58
CA TYR A 37 5.13 -5.89 -5.04
C TYR A 37 4.35 -5.22 -6.17
N ILE A 38 3.02 -5.22 -6.10
CA ILE A 38 2.18 -4.44 -7.03
C ILE A 38 1.90 -3.09 -6.35
N THR A 39 2.77 -2.13 -6.55
CA THR A 39 2.74 -0.83 -5.87
C THR A 39 2.01 0.26 -6.63
N THR A 40 1.65 0.03 -7.89
CA THR A 40 0.88 0.98 -8.71
C THR A 40 -0.41 0.35 -9.16
N SER A 41 -1.44 1.16 -9.31
CA SER A 41 -2.75 0.67 -9.75
C SER A 41 -2.66 0.05 -11.14
N PRO A 42 -3.33 -1.07 -11.39
CA PRO A 42 -3.36 -1.65 -12.72
C PRO A 42 -3.93 -0.66 -13.75
N LEU A 43 -3.54 -0.82 -15.00
CA LEU A 43 -4.20 -0.16 -16.12
C LEU A 43 -5.11 -1.18 -16.81
N VAL A 44 -6.28 -0.73 -17.24
CA VAL A 44 -7.27 -1.61 -17.88
C VAL A 44 -7.71 -0.98 -19.19
N ASP A 45 -7.74 -1.77 -20.25
CA ASP A 45 -8.37 -1.36 -21.51
C ASP A 45 -9.47 -2.36 -21.90
N GLU A 46 -9.93 -2.32 -23.14
CA GLU A 46 -11.05 -3.15 -23.59
C GLU A 46 -10.73 -4.64 -23.59
N GLU A 47 -9.46 -5.01 -23.67
CA GLU A 47 -9.03 -6.41 -23.80
C GLU A 47 -8.19 -6.91 -22.63
N ARG A 48 -7.44 -6.01 -21.95
CA ARG A 48 -6.33 -6.38 -21.06
C ARG A 48 -6.33 -5.61 -19.77
N VAL A 49 -5.71 -6.22 -18.78
CA VAL A 49 -5.24 -5.57 -17.56
C VAL A 49 -3.71 -5.64 -17.56
N TYR A 50 -3.08 -4.50 -17.33
CA TYR A 50 -1.63 -4.35 -17.26
C TYR A 50 -1.23 -4.10 -15.81
N VAL A 51 -0.23 -4.83 -15.32
CA VAL A 51 0.32 -4.62 -13.99
C VAL A 51 1.84 -4.51 -14.09
N ARG A 52 2.42 -3.80 -13.14
CA ARG A 52 3.86 -3.81 -12.96
C ARG A 52 4.19 -4.28 -11.55
N THR A 53 5.31 -4.98 -11.41
CA THR A 53 5.85 -5.36 -10.12
C THR A 53 7.04 -4.47 -9.77
N SER A 54 7.27 -4.31 -8.49
CA SER A 54 8.40 -3.56 -7.93
C SER A 54 9.12 -4.48 -6.94
N GLY A 55 10.43 -4.57 -7.04
CA GLY A 55 11.23 -5.15 -5.98
C GLY A 55 11.43 -4.10 -4.90
N PHE A 56 11.54 -4.49 -3.64
CA PHE A 56 11.63 -3.52 -2.56
C PHE A 56 12.80 -3.75 -1.61
N TRP A 57 12.92 -4.95 -1.07
CA TRP A 57 13.84 -5.20 0.05
C TRP A 57 14.95 -6.20 -0.23
N THR A 58 14.65 -7.29 -0.92
CA THR A 58 15.57 -8.42 -0.99
C THR A 58 16.61 -8.30 -2.11
N GLY A 59 16.33 -7.48 -3.14
CA GLY A 59 17.20 -7.36 -4.30
C GLY A 59 17.16 -8.57 -5.24
N GLU A 60 16.34 -9.57 -4.94
CA GLU A 60 16.15 -10.74 -5.80
C GLU A 60 15.02 -10.55 -6.80
N GLU A 61 14.10 -9.67 -6.47
CA GLU A 61 12.96 -9.35 -7.31
C GLU A 61 13.43 -8.75 -8.64
N ARG A 62 12.69 -9.07 -9.69
CA ARG A 62 12.94 -8.50 -11.01
C ARG A 62 11.67 -7.79 -11.46
N PRO A 63 11.69 -6.46 -11.45
CA PRO A 63 10.51 -5.71 -11.89
C PRO A 63 10.10 -6.08 -13.31
N GLU A 64 8.82 -6.34 -13.48
CA GLU A 64 8.22 -6.71 -14.76
C GLU A 64 6.97 -5.91 -15.01
N VAL A 65 6.62 -5.78 -16.28
CA VAL A 65 5.30 -5.37 -16.72
C VAL A 65 4.65 -6.57 -17.36
N MET A 66 3.43 -6.87 -16.97
CA MET A 66 2.68 -8.03 -17.47
C MET A 66 1.31 -7.60 -17.97
N ALA A 67 0.83 -8.25 -19.01
CA ALA A 67 -0.52 -8.07 -19.51
C ALA A 67 -1.28 -9.38 -19.42
N PHE A 68 -2.48 -9.30 -18.85
CA PHE A 68 -3.40 -10.42 -18.74
C PHE A 68 -4.69 -10.10 -19.48
N THR A 69 -5.36 -11.11 -20.00
CA THR A 69 -6.76 -10.95 -20.42
C THR A 69 -7.63 -10.64 -19.19
N HIS A 70 -8.83 -10.13 -19.39
CA HIS A 70 -9.78 -9.93 -18.29
C HIS A 70 -10.15 -11.25 -17.57
N GLN A 71 -9.90 -12.41 -18.19
CA GLN A 71 -10.14 -13.73 -17.62
C GLN A 71 -8.91 -14.31 -16.90
N GLY A 72 -7.83 -13.52 -16.76
CA GLY A 72 -6.65 -13.90 -15.99
C GLY A 72 -5.57 -14.67 -16.75
N ALA A 73 -5.69 -14.83 -18.07
CA ALA A 73 -4.63 -15.50 -18.84
C ALA A 73 -3.50 -14.52 -19.15
N LEU A 74 -2.27 -14.86 -18.77
CA LEU A 74 -1.08 -14.07 -19.10
C LEU A 74 -0.86 -14.10 -20.62
N GLU A 75 -0.78 -12.93 -21.24
CA GLU A 75 -0.50 -12.78 -22.67
C GLU A 75 0.97 -12.49 -22.97
N TRP A 76 1.57 -11.58 -22.18
CA TRP A 76 2.98 -11.26 -22.34
C TRP A 76 3.54 -10.67 -21.03
N SER A 77 4.87 -10.72 -20.92
CA SER A 77 5.62 -9.98 -19.90
C SER A 77 6.83 -9.29 -20.52
N TYR A 78 7.23 -8.17 -19.92
CA TYR A 78 8.45 -7.42 -20.25
C TYR A 78 9.23 -7.16 -18.97
N SER A 79 10.50 -7.57 -18.94
CA SER A 79 11.40 -7.37 -17.79
C SER A 79 12.51 -6.40 -18.17
N SER A 80 12.85 -5.51 -17.24
CA SER A 80 14.07 -4.73 -17.37
C SER A 80 15.22 -5.52 -16.73
N UNK A 81 16.01 -5.53 -17.38
CA UNK A 81 17.09 -6.34 -16.99
C UNK A 81 18.06 -5.72 -16.06
N THR A 82 17.98 -4.50 -16.03
CA THR A 82 18.94 -3.78 -15.19
C THR A 82 18.32 -3.25 -13.88
N THR A 83 17.05 -3.03 -13.84
CA THR A 83 16.37 -2.56 -12.63
C THR A 83 16.09 -3.72 -11.67
N VAL A 84 16.19 -3.49 -10.36
CA VAL A 84 16.01 -4.54 -9.35
C VAL A 84 15.06 -4.16 -8.21
N GLN A 85 14.79 -2.87 -7.98
CA GLN A 85 13.92 -2.45 -6.88
C GLN A 85 13.36 -1.04 -7.10
N HIS A 86 12.35 -0.70 -6.30
CA HIS A 86 11.73 0.63 -6.25
C HIS A 86 11.06 1.08 -7.56
N ASP A 87 10.60 0.15 -8.37
CA ASP A 87 9.90 0.48 -9.61
C ASP A 87 8.43 0.78 -9.31
N MET A 88 8.15 2.02 -8.95
CA MET A 88 6.85 2.48 -8.48
C MET A 88 6.26 3.62 -9.30
N ALA A 89 6.90 4.02 -10.41
CA ALA A 89 6.32 5.04 -11.29
C ALA A 89 5.04 4.49 -11.93
N PRO A 90 3.91 5.21 -11.86
CA PRO A 90 2.69 4.76 -12.53
C PRO A 90 2.90 4.61 -14.03
N MET A 91 2.38 3.53 -14.59
CA MET A 91 2.37 3.32 -16.05
C MET A 91 1.36 4.24 -16.70
N LEU A 92 1.60 4.62 -17.96
CA LEU A 92 0.68 5.43 -18.76
C LEU A 92 0.35 4.71 -20.06
N LYS A 93 -0.92 4.72 -20.44
CA LYS A 93 -1.35 4.20 -21.75
C LYS A 93 -1.69 5.37 -22.66
N VAL A 94 -1.14 5.37 -23.86
CA VAL A 94 -1.31 6.42 -24.86
C VAL A 94 -1.86 5.80 -26.13
N GLY A 95 -2.94 6.36 -26.66
CA GLY A 95 -3.50 5.93 -27.95
C GLY A 95 -2.64 6.38 -29.12
N ALA A 96 -2.77 5.67 -30.23
CA ALA A 96 -2.07 6.01 -31.47
C ALA A 96 -2.33 7.46 -31.88
N GLY A 97 -1.29 8.13 -32.37
CA GLY A 97 -1.39 9.54 -32.73
C GLY A 97 -0.27 9.99 -33.65
N SER A 98 -0.26 11.30 -33.88
CA SER A 98 0.80 11.95 -34.66
C SER A 98 0.95 13.41 -34.25
N GLY A 99 2.17 13.91 -34.33
CA GLY A 99 2.51 15.30 -34.03
C GLY A 99 3.74 15.75 -34.78
N PRO A 100 4.28 16.92 -34.45
CA PRO A 100 5.49 17.45 -35.08
C PRO A 100 6.67 16.50 -35.10
N CYS A 101 6.84 15.67 -34.07
CA CYS A 101 7.98 14.77 -33.99
C CYS A 101 7.75 13.39 -34.64
N GLY A 102 6.54 13.15 -35.20
CA GLY A 102 6.27 11.89 -35.90
C GLY A 102 4.92 11.28 -35.54
N SER A 103 4.75 10.01 -35.91
CA SER A 103 3.55 9.22 -35.58
C SER A 103 3.91 8.08 -34.69
N TRP A 104 2.98 7.72 -33.80
CA TRP A 104 3.18 6.61 -32.86
C TRP A 104 1.94 5.70 -32.84
N PRO A 105 2.14 4.40 -32.58
CA PRO A 105 1.02 3.47 -32.37
C PRO A 105 0.49 3.61 -30.95
N ASP A 106 -0.44 2.74 -30.55
CA ASP A 106 -0.79 2.59 -29.13
C ASP A 106 0.47 2.21 -28.34
N LEU A 107 0.71 2.89 -27.23
CA LEU A 107 1.90 2.69 -26.40
C LEU A 107 1.54 2.55 -24.93
N LEU A 108 2.31 1.71 -24.23
CA LEU A 108 2.35 1.62 -22.78
C LEU A 108 3.71 2.19 -22.34
N LEU A 109 3.69 3.28 -21.61
CA LEU A 109 4.89 3.99 -21.17
C LEU A 109 5.24 3.60 -19.74
N VAL A 110 6.51 3.25 -19.50
CA VAL A 110 6.98 2.73 -18.21
C VAL A 110 8.29 3.41 -17.82
N GLY A 111 8.30 4.07 -16.66
CA GLY A 111 9.54 4.58 -16.04
C GLY A 111 10.14 3.54 -15.11
N TRP A 112 11.47 3.43 -15.10
CA TRP A 112 12.20 2.42 -14.34
C TRP A 112 13.18 3.06 -13.35
N ALA A 113 13.44 2.36 -12.25
CA ALA A 113 14.35 2.84 -11.21
C ALA A 113 15.81 2.93 -11.67
N ASP A 114 16.17 2.25 -12.76
CA ASP A 114 17.51 2.38 -13.37
C ASP A 114 17.64 3.62 -14.28
N GLY A 115 16.59 4.43 -14.36
CA GLY A 115 16.57 5.65 -15.17
C GLY A 115 16.11 5.45 -16.61
N ALA A 116 15.79 4.22 -17.00
CA ALA A 116 15.21 3.97 -18.32
C ALA A 116 13.74 4.38 -18.37
N PHE A 117 13.29 4.82 -19.53
CA PHE A 117 11.88 5.06 -19.85
C PHE A 117 11.57 4.33 -21.14
N THR A 118 10.65 3.38 -21.08
CA THR A 118 10.33 2.52 -22.23
C THR A 118 8.92 2.75 -22.72
N ALA A 119 8.76 2.67 -24.04
CA ALA A 119 7.46 2.61 -24.72
C ALA A 119 7.30 1.20 -25.28
N LEU A 120 6.27 0.50 -24.81
CA LEU A 120 5.96 -0.88 -25.21
C LEU A 120 4.68 -0.89 -26.04
N HIS A 121 4.58 -1.86 -26.96
CA HIS A 121 3.32 -2.13 -27.65
C HIS A 121 2.36 -2.86 -26.68
N PRO A 122 1.18 -2.28 -26.36
CA PRO A 122 0.25 -2.90 -25.40
C PRO A 122 -0.22 -4.30 -25.82
N SER A 123 -0.27 -4.57 -27.13
CA SER A 123 -0.79 -5.83 -27.66
C SER A 123 0.15 -7.04 -27.44
N ASN A 124 1.47 -6.81 -27.30
CA ASN A 124 2.43 -7.91 -27.26
C ASN A 124 3.68 -7.66 -26.42
N GLY A 125 3.76 -6.51 -25.74
CA GLY A 125 4.88 -6.17 -24.85
C GLY A 125 6.20 -5.87 -25.55
N THR A 126 6.25 -5.81 -26.89
CA THR A 126 7.51 -5.54 -27.57
C THR A 126 7.92 -4.08 -27.43
N LEU A 127 9.20 -3.85 -27.30
CA LEU A 127 9.77 -2.52 -27.16
C LEU A 127 9.61 -1.73 -28.46
N HIS A 128 9.00 -0.55 -28.38
CA HIS A 128 8.91 0.41 -29.49
C HIS A 128 10.14 1.34 -29.49
N TRP A 129 10.39 1.99 -28.34
CA TRP A 129 11.62 2.78 -28.12
C TRP A 129 11.95 2.80 -26.62
N GLN A 130 13.20 3.17 -26.34
CA GLN A 130 13.69 3.38 -24.98
C GLN A 130 14.58 4.62 -24.94
N ALA A 131 14.38 5.45 -23.92
CA ALA A 131 15.27 6.55 -23.58
C ALA A 131 15.87 6.30 -22.18
N ASN A 132 16.87 7.06 -21.80
CA ASN A 132 17.51 6.90 -20.50
C ASN A 132 17.88 8.27 -19.91
N SER A 133 17.54 8.48 -18.63
CA SER A 133 17.84 9.71 -17.91
C SER A 133 19.32 9.79 -17.48
N ASN A 134 20.07 8.68 -17.60
CA ASN A 134 21.46 8.53 -17.14
C ASN A 134 21.59 8.62 -15.61
N VAL A 135 20.50 8.43 -14.88
CA VAL A 135 20.48 8.39 -13.41
C VAL A 135 20.05 6.99 -12.98
N SER A 136 21.02 6.17 -12.58
CA SER A 136 20.76 4.85 -12.03
C SER A 136 20.51 4.98 -10.51
N GLY A 137 19.63 4.17 -9.99
CA GLY A 137 19.24 4.25 -8.59
C GLY A 137 18.17 5.31 -8.36
N TRP A 138 16.93 4.85 -8.16
CA TRP A 138 15.74 5.69 -7.99
C TRP A 138 15.47 6.61 -9.21
N GLY A 139 15.95 6.21 -10.38
CA GLY A 139 16.02 7.07 -11.57
C GLY A 139 14.69 7.68 -12.00
N ILE A 140 13.62 6.86 -12.15
CA ILE A 140 12.27 7.35 -12.44
C ILE A 140 11.30 6.64 -11.50
N THR A 141 10.79 7.35 -10.50
CA THR A 141 9.87 6.81 -9.48
C THR A 141 8.55 7.59 -9.39
N GLY A 142 8.45 8.73 -10.06
CA GLY A 142 7.29 9.60 -10.01
C GLY A 142 6.39 9.52 -11.23
N ALA A 143 5.26 10.21 -11.15
CA ALA A 143 4.24 10.21 -12.20
C ALA A 143 4.65 11.13 -13.36
N SER A 144 4.76 10.54 -14.55
CA SER A 144 5.02 11.28 -15.79
C SER A 144 3.72 11.90 -16.35
N LEU A 145 3.87 12.87 -17.23
CA LEU A 145 2.78 13.61 -17.86
C LEU A 145 2.86 13.43 -19.38
N ILE A 146 1.71 13.26 -20.03
CA ILE A 146 1.58 13.28 -21.48
C ILE A 146 1.08 14.66 -21.89
N GLU A 147 1.80 15.32 -22.78
CA GLU A 147 1.41 16.62 -23.30
C GLU A 147 1.56 16.66 -24.83
N GLY A 148 0.44 16.57 -25.53
CA GLY A 148 0.45 16.54 -26.99
C GLY A 148 1.18 15.33 -27.54
N ASP A 149 2.30 15.56 -28.25
CA ASP A 149 3.13 14.51 -28.83
C ASP A 149 4.39 14.20 -28.00
N ASP A 150 4.40 14.63 -26.74
CA ASP A 150 5.55 14.46 -25.85
C ASP A 150 5.19 13.75 -24.54
N ALA A 151 6.18 13.07 -23.99
CA ALA A 151 6.19 12.58 -22.61
C ALA A 151 7.11 13.46 -21.77
N VAL A 152 6.62 13.93 -20.64
CA VAL A 152 7.36 14.78 -19.70
C VAL A 152 7.59 13.96 -18.44
N ILE A 153 8.84 13.69 -18.09
CA ILE A 153 9.20 12.65 -17.14
C ILE A 153 10.03 13.27 -15.99
N PRO A 154 9.52 13.23 -14.74
CA PRO A 154 10.34 13.61 -13.59
C PRO A 154 11.37 12.50 -13.34
N THR A 155 12.62 12.90 -13.14
CA THR A 155 13.72 11.97 -12.88
C THR A 155 14.29 12.25 -11.49
N ARG A 156 15.16 11.35 -11.02
CA ARG A 156 15.84 11.52 -9.74
C ARG A 156 16.55 12.89 -9.61
N ASN A 157 17.09 13.42 -10.72
CA ASN A 157 17.86 14.68 -10.68
C ASN A 157 17.26 15.79 -11.55
N GLY A 158 15.97 15.70 -11.89
CA GLY A 158 15.36 16.77 -12.67
C GLY A 158 14.17 16.37 -13.51
N LEU A 159 14.16 16.87 -14.75
CA LEU A 159 13.03 16.70 -15.67
C LEU A 159 13.55 16.46 -17.08
N MET A 160 12.96 15.50 -17.80
CA MET A 160 13.25 15.33 -19.23
C MET A 160 11.95 15.32 -20.03
N ARG A 161 12.01 15.74 -21.30
CA ARG A 161 10.90 15.72 -22.24
C ARG A 161 11.34 14.94 -23.47
N LEU A 162 10.51 13.97 -23.85
CA LEU A 162 10.79 13.03 -24.94
C LEU A 162 9.67 13.07 -25.98
N CYS A 163 10.05 13.00 -27.25
CA CYS A 163 9.11 12.80 -28.36
C CYS A 163 8.39 11.44 -28.20
N MET A 164 7.07 11.43 -28.34
CA MET A 164 6.25 10.21 -28.23
C MET A 164 6.55 9.21 -29.35
N ALA A 165 6.89 9.70 -30.54
CA ALA A 165 7.06 8.84 -31.71
C ALA A 165 8.27 7.92 -31.62
N ASP A 166 9.39 8.39 -31.06
CA ASP A 166 10.65 7.65 -31.12
C ASP A 166 11.54 7.77 -29.86
N GLY A 167 11.05 8.47 -28.82
CA GLY A 167 11.82 8.66 -27.58
C GLY A 167 12.98 9.66 -27.69
N THR A 168 13.03 10.45 -28.77
CA THR A 168 14.08 11.47 -28.93
C THR A 168 13.98 12.51 -27.84
N LEU A 169 15.13 12.86 -27.23
CA LEU A 169 15.21 13.82 -26.15
C LEU A 169 15.02 15.24 -26.69
N GLU A 170 13.97 15.93 -26.25
CA GLU A 170 13.69 17.33 -26.54
C GLU A 170 14.52 18.25 -25.64
N PHE A 171 14.48 17.99 -24.34
CA PHE A 171 15.36 18.64 -23.37
C PHE A 171 15.52 17.76 -22.13
N SER A 172 16.57 18.05 -21.38
CA SER A 172 16.78 17.57 -20.02
C SER A 172 17.32 18.74 -19.18
N VAL A 173 16.76 18.90 -17.98
CA VAL A 173 17.19 19.96 -17.04
C VAL A 173 17.49 19.33 -15.68
N GLU A 174 18.64 19.67 -15.10
CA GLU A 174 19.02 19.24 -13.76
C GLU A 174 18.36 20.14 -12.71
N LEU A 175 17.75 19.51 -11.69
CA LEU A 175 17.05 20.15 -10.58
C LEU A 175 17.48 19.45 -9.29
N GLY A 176 16.74 19.65 -8.20
CA GLY A 176 16.96 18.94 -6.96
C GLY A 176 16.63 17.46 -7.05
N GLU A 177 17.03 16.71 -6.04
CA GLU A 177 16.87 15.27 -5.98
C GLU A 177 15.40 14.88 -5.78
N GLY A 178 14.81 14.11 -6.71
CA GLY A 178 13.41 13.70 -6.67
C GLY A 178 13.22 12.25 -6.26
N TRP A 179 12.10 11.98 -5.58
CA TRP A 179 11.64 10.62 -5.30
C TRP A 179 10.11 10.61 -5.24
N ARG A 180 9.48 9.73 -6.00
CA ARG A 180 8.01 9.66 -6.16
C ARG A 180 7.39 11.00 -6.59
N ASN A 181 8.21 11.96 -6.97
CA ASN A 181 7.78 13.28 -7.41
C ASN A 181 7.07 13.19 -8.77
N GLY A 182 5.88 13.71 -8.86
CA GLY A 182 5.17 13.79 -10.14
C GLY A 182 5.35 15.16 -10.78
N VAL A 183 5.05 15.26 -12.07
CA VAL A 183 5.07 16.53 -12.79
C VAL A 183 3.66 16.90 -13.21
N THR A 184 3.31 18.19 -13.10
CA THR A 184 2.06 18.73 -13.60
C THR A 184 2.34 19.91 -14.56
N SER A 185 1.37 20.19 -15.42
CA SER A 185 1.42 21.30 -16.38
C SER A 185 0.45 22.38 -15.92
N PHE A 186 0.95 23.58 -15.66
CA PHE A 186 0.14 24.70 -15.22
C PHE A 186 0.81 26.03 -15.57
N ASP A 187 0.04 27.01 -16.02
CA ASP A 187 0.52 28.37 -16.34
C ASP A 187 1.72 28.36 -17.32
N GLU A 188 1.60 27.59 -18.40
CA GLU A 188 2.62 27.48 -19.46
C GLU A 188 3.97 26.93 -18.96
N ALA A 189 3.97 26.22 -17.82
CA ALA A 189 5.17 25.64 -17.22
C ALA A 189 4.91 24.25 -16.67
N TYR A 190 5.97 23.50 -16.47
CA TYR A 190 5.96 22.23 -15.74
C TYR A 190 6.33 22.49 -14.28
N TRP A 191 5.63 21.83 -13.38
CA TRP A 191 5.83 22.00 -11.94
C TRP A 191 6.09 20.65 -11.30
N LEU A 192 7.15 20.57 -10.47
CA LEU A 192 7.50 19.35 -9.74
C LEU A 192 8.29 19.71 -8.47
N GLY A 193 8.18 18.87 -7.46
CA GLY A 193 8.91 19.05 -6.21
C GLY A 193 10.12 18.14 -6.10
N ASP A 194 10.92 18.35 -5.05
CA ASP A 194 12.08 17.50 -4.76
C ASP A 194 12.13 17.12 -3.27
N GLU A 195 13.16 16.34 -2.88
CA GLU A 195 13.41 15.89 -1.52
C GLU A 195 14.02 16.98 -0.64
N ASP A 196 14.67 17.97 -1.24
CA ASP A 196 15.32 19.08 -0.53
C ASP A 196 14.36 20.21 -0.19
N GLY A 197 13.08 20.05 -0.51
CA GLY A 197 12.07 21.06 -0.22
C GLY A 197 12.06 22.21 -1.20
N GLN A 198 12.26 21.92 -2.49
CA GLN A 198 12.07 22.93 -3.53
C GLN A 198 10.92 22.50 -4.45
N LEU A 199 10.07 23.44 -4.80
CA LEU A 199 9.12 23.33 -5.89
C LEU A 199 9.68 24.09 -7.07
N TRP A 200 9.86 23.41 -8.18
CA TRP A 200 10.45 23.95 -9.40
C TRP A 200 9.38 24.27 -10.43
N SER A 201 9.55 25.40 -11.14
CA SER A 201 8.77 25.77 -12.31
C SER A 201 9.71 25.80 -13.52
N VAL A 202 9.41 24.98 -14.54
CA VAL A 202 10.26 24.80 -15.72
C VAL A 202 9.44 25.14 -16.98
N GLU A 203 9.94 26.03 -17.78
CA GLU A 203 9.29 26.41 -19.05
C GLU A 203 9.26 25.23 -20.04
N ARG A 204 8.40 25.33 -21.05
CA ARG A 204 8.24 24.30 -22.09
C ARG A 204 9.54 23.99 -22.86
N ASN A 205 10.52 24.88 -22.82
CA ASN A 205 11.82 24.71 -23.48
C ASN A 205 12.91 24.15 -22.55
N GLY A 206 12.57 23.81 -21.28
CA GLY A 206 13.50 23.29 -20.31
C GLY A 206 14.21 24.34 -19.46
N THR A 207 13.89 25.64 -19.63
CA THR A 207 14.50 26.69 -18.81
C THR A 207 13.81 26.76 -17.43
N VAL A 208 14.58 26.79 -16.36
CA VAL A 208 14.05 26.99 -15.01
C VAL A 208 13.47 28.41 -14.93
N ARG A 209 12.17 28.53 -14.68
CA ARG A 209 11.47 29.82 -14.53
C ARG A 209 11.61 30.34 -13.10
N ALA A 210 11.39 29.46 -12.11
CA ALA A 210 11.38 29.84 -10.69
C ALA A 210 11.56 28.62 -9.80
N SER A 211 11.89 28.87 -8.53
CA SER A 211 11.80 27.86 -7.48
C SER A 211 11.21 28.48 -6.22
N TYR A 212 10.54 27.64 -5.43
CA TYR A 212 9.87 28.04 -4.19
C TYR A 212 10.32 27.09 -3.09
N SER A 213 10.70 27.64 -1.93
CA SER A 213 11.12 26.82 -0.79
C SER A 213 9.89 26.30 -0.03
N LEU A 214 9.86 25.00 0.16
CA LEU A 214 8.83 24.27 0.92
C LEU A 214 9.43 23.84 2.27
N PRO A 215 8.58 23.53 3.26
CA PRO A 215 9.09 23.06 4.57
C PRO A 215 9.56 21.59 4.57
N GLY A 216 9.45 20.89 3.45
CA GLY A 216 9.85 19.49 3.33
C GLY A 216 9.69 18.97 1.91
N SER A 217 9.75 17.66 1.76
CA SER A 217 9.72 16.97 0.45
C SER A 217 8.33 16.99 -0.21
N LEU A 218 8.31 17.06 -1.53
CA LEU A 218 7.05 16.94 -2.28
C LEU A 218 7.11 15.69 -3.17
N ARG A 219 6.31 14.69 -2.81
CA ARG A 219 6.35 13.32 -3.37
C ARG A 219 5.12 12.97 -4.22
N HIS A 220 4.56 13.96 -4.89
CA HIS A 220 3.45 13.79 -5.85
C HIS A 220 3.46 14.94 -6.85
N ALA A 221 2.71 14.79 -7.93
CA ALA A 221 2.49 15.88 -8.88
C ALA A 221 1.69 17.00 -8.19
N PRO A 222 2.13 18.28 -8.25
CA PRO A 222 1.32 19.37 -7.71
C PRO A 222 -0.10 19.33 -8.26
N VAL A 223 -1.09 19.58 -7.40
CA VAL A 223 -2.52 19.52 -7.78
C VAL A 223 -2.96 20.92 -8.22
N VAL A 224 -3.45 21.03 -9.45
CA VAL A 224 -3.87 22.31 -10.00
C VAL A 224 -5.23 22.73 -9.43
N VAL A 225 -5.33 23.96 -8.96
CA VAL A 225 -6.58 24.62 -8.62
C VAL A 225 -6.63 25.97 -9.35
N ASP A 226 -7.78 26.65 -9.35
CA ASP A 226 -8.04 27.81 -10.22
C ASP A 226 -6.86 28.79 -10.38
N ASP A 227 -6.30 29.26 -9.26
CA ASP A 227 -5.24 30.28 -9.29
C ASP A 227 -3.92 29.78 -8.67
N GLY A 228 -3.74 28.46 -8.54
CA GLY A 228 -2.54 27.97 -7.86
C GLY A 228 -2.37 26.48 -7.84
N LEU A 229 -1.53 26.04 -6.90
CA LEU A 229 -1.16 24.63 -6.76
C LEU A 229 -1.35 24.20 -5.29
N LEU A 230 -2.06 23.11 -5.07
CA LEU A 230 -2.08 22.42 -3.77
C LEU A 230 -0.91 21.45 -3.68
N LEU A 231 -0.23 21.48 -2.54
CA LEU A 231 1.00 20.75 -2.28
C LEU A 231 0.88 20.04 -0.93
N HIS A 232 0.95 18.72 -0.91
CA HIS A 232 0.94 17.92 0.32
C HIS A 232 2.39 17.58 0.67
N VAL A 233 3.00 18.40 1.51
CA VAL A 233 4.45 18.43 1.75
C VAL A 233 4.83 17.59 2.96
N GLN A 234 5.67 16.61 2.78
CA GLN A 234 6.17 15.70 3.81
C GLN A 234 7.22 16.40 4.68
N GLU A 235 7.02 16.34 6.00
CA GLU A 235 8.02 16.70 7.04
C GLU A 235 8.35 15.43 7.85
N PRO A 236 9.44 15.42 8.57
CA PRO A 236 9.82 14.18 9.28
C PRO A 236 8.72 13.47 10.06
N UNK A 237 7.81 14.14 10.55
CA UNK A 237 6.87 13.61 11.42
C UNK A 237 5.50 13.98 11.16
N SER A 238 5.35 14.64 10.21
CA SER A 238 4.05 15.23 9.88
C SER A 238 4.04 15.62 8.40
N SER A 239 2.94 16.24 7.97
CA SER A 239 2.94 16.90 6.67
C SER A 239 2.09 18.17 6.74
N ARG A 240 2.18 18.98 5.70
CA ARG A 240 1.37 20.19 5.54
C ARG A 240 0.72 20.21 4.18
N LEU A 241 -0.54 20.57 4.17
CA LEU A 241 -1.22 20.91 2.92
C LEU A 241 -1.08 22.43 2.73
N LEU A 242 -0.43 22.80 1.64
CA LEU A 242 -0.11 24.19 1.30
C LEU A 242 -0.79 24.56 -0.01
N LEU A 243 -1.16 25.83 -0.14
CA LEU A 243 -1.62 26.44 -1.40
C LEU A 243 -0.60 27.47 -1.84
N LEU A 244 -0.02 27.27 -3.00
CA LEU A 244 0.80 28.28 -3.68
C LEU A 244 -0.12 29.06 -4.62
N ASP A 245 -0.33 30.34 -4.34
CA ASP A 245 -0.99 31.28 -5.26
C ASP A 245 0.08 31.83 -6.20
N ILE A 246 0.02 31.47 -7.47
CA ILE A 246 1.05 31.86 -8.45
C ILE A 246 0.97 33.36 -8.83
N ASN A 247 -0.20 34.01 -8.65
CA ASN A 247 -0.37 35.42 -8.96
C ASN A 247 0.34 36.33 -7.94
N THR A 248 0.33 35.90 -6.67
CA THR A 248 0.92 36.68 -5.58
C THR A 248 2.26 36.09 -5.09
N ASN A 249 2.60 34.89 -5.52
CA ASN A 249 3.75 34.10 -5.05
C ASN A 249 3.68 33.81 -3.53
N ASN A 250 2.47 33.72 -2.97
CA ASN A 250 2.25 33.42 -1.56
C ASN A 250 2.00 31.94 -1.34
N LEU A 251 2.69 31.39 -0.36
CA LEU A 251 2.49 30.03 0.11
C LEU A 251 1.68 30.09 1.42
N THR A 252 0.48 29.53 1.40
CA THR A 252 -0.47 29.56 2.52
C THR A 252 -0.75 28.16 3.01
N GLN A 253 -0.68 27.94 4.32
CA GLN A 253 -1.01 26.65 4.91
C GLN A 253 -2.54 26.50 5.03
N ILE A 254 -3.07 25.40 4.46
CA ILE A 254 -4.49 25.01 4.55
C ILE A 254 -4.70 24.13 5.78
N ALA A 255 -3.81 23.13 5.99
CA ALA A 255 -3.94 22.17 7.10
C ALA A 255 -2.58 21.64 7.53
N SER A 256 -2.51 21.16 8.78
CA SER A 256 -1.45 20.27 9.25
C SER A 256 -2.03 18.85 9.24
N LEU A 257 -1.30 17.91 8.69
CA LEU A 257 -1.76 16.54 8.41
C LEU A 257 -0.74 15.53 8.92
N GLY A 258 -1.09 14.27 8.85
CA GLY A 258 -0.21 13.16 9.22
C GLY A 258 0.98 13.02 8.29
N ALA A 259 1.95 12.24 8.71
CA ALA A 259 3.13 11.94 7.89
C ALA A 259 2.79 11.01 6.73
N SER A 260 3.70 10.93 5.78
CA SER A 260 3.59 10.01 4.64
C SER A 260 2.42 10.29 3.71
N PRO A 261 2.45 11.43 3.00
CA PRO A 261 1.38 11.78 2.04
C PRO A 261 1.13 10.69 0.99
N ALA A 262 -0.13 10.35 0.82
CA ALA A 262 -0.63 9.55 -0.31
C ALA A 262 -0.63 10.39 -1.59
N LEU A 263 -0.79 9.74 -2.73
CA LEU A 263 -1.04 10.46 -3.99
C LEU A 263 -2.42 11.13 -3.91
N PRO A 264 -2.50 12.45 -4.11
CA PRO A 264 -3.78 13.16 -4.04
C PRO A 264 -4.77 12.68 -5.10
N LEU A 265 -6.05 12.74 -4.77
CA LEU A 265 -7.13 12.36 -5.69
C LEU A 265 -8.06 13.55 -5.90
N GLU A 266 -8.35 13.87 -7.17
CA GLU A 266 -9.42 14.79 -7.54
C GLU A 266 -10.69 13.97 -7.85
N ILE A 267 -11.79 14.30 -7.19
CA ILE A 267 -13.08 13.62 -7.37
C ILE A 267 -14.22 14.66 -7.32
N GLY A 268 -14.86 14.88 -8.47
CA GLY A 268 -15.83 15.98 -8.62
C GLY A 268 -15.15 17.33 -8.37
N ASN A 269 -15.65 18.08 -7.40
CA ASN A 269 -15.08 19.38 -6.98
C ASN A 269 -14.26 19.25 -5.70
N THR A 270 -13.93 18.02 -5.29
CA THR A 270 -13.26 17.72 -4.03
C THR A 270 -11.89 17.15 -4.29
N PHE A 271 -10.92 17.59 -3.50
CA PHE A 271 -9.56 17.03 -3.47
C PHE A 271 -9.42 16.20 -2.19
N VAL A 272 -8.94 14.97 -2.35
CA VAL A 272 -8.73 14.04 -1.23
C VAL A 272 -7.23 13.87 -1.02
N PHE A 273 -6.82 14.03 0.23
CA PHE A 273 -5.43 13.83 0.68
C PHE A 273 -5.43 12.71 1.72
N GLY A 274 -4.53 11.77 1.56
CA GLY A 274 -4.34 10.66 2.49
C GLY A 274 -2.99 10.76 3.18
N ASP A 275 -2.88 10.20 4.37
CA ASP A 275 -1.63 10.14 5.14
C ASP A 275 -1.74 9.09 6.26
N ASN A 276 -0.77 9.03 7.15
CA ASN A 276 -0.76 8.04 8.25
C ASN A 276 -1.83 8.33 9.32
N ASP A 277 -2.40 9.53 9.36
CA ASP A 277 -3.45 9.88 10.31
C ASP A 277 -4.86 9.75 9.71
N GLY A 278 -4.98 9.80 8.38
CA GLY A 278 -6.29 9.66 7.77
C GLY A 278 -6.46 10.14 6.35
N LEU A 279 -7.73 10.33 6.03
CA LEU A 279 -8.21 10.97 4.81
C LEU A 279 -8.72 12.35 5.15
N THR A 280 -8.37 13.31 4.33
CA THR A 280 -8.81 14.71 4.46
C THR A 280 -9.39 15.18 3.12
N THR A 281 -10.58 15.78 3.14
CA THR A 281 -11.18 16.36 1.94
C THR A 281 -11.11 17.88 1.99
N VAL A 282 -10.88 18.47 0.81
CA VAL A 282 -10.70 19.91 0.62
C VAL A 282 -11.49 20.33 -0.62
N GLN A 283 -12.14 21.47 -0.57
CA GLN A 283 -12.72 22.14 -1.75
C GLN A 283 -12.11 23.53 -1.89
N CYS A 284 -11.97 23.99 -3.14
CA CYS A 284 -11.24 25.22 -3.45
C CYS A 284 -12.11 26.27 -4.18
N GLU A 285 -13.40 26.37 -3.83
CA GLU A 285 -14.31 27.38 -4.42
C GLU A 285 -15.08 28.12 -3.30
N PRO A 286 -14.88 29.41 -3.11
CA PRO A 286 -13.95 30.35 -3.77
C PRO A 286 -12.54 30.35 -3.15
N THR A 287 -12.33 29.65 -2.05
CA THR A 287 -11.04 29.50 -1.37
C THR A 287 -10.89 28.06 -0.90
N CYS A 288 -9.66 27.59 -0.83
CA CYS A 288 -9.40 26.24 -0.37
C CYS A 288 -9.70 26.11 1.13
N THR A 289 -10.62 25.22 1.48
CA THR A 289 -11.00 24.95 2.87
C THR A 289 -11.10 23.45 3.11
N LEU A 290 -10.67 23.04 4.30
CA LEU A 290 -10.87 21.69 4.77
C LEU A 290 -12.37 21.45 4.99
N ILE A 291 -12.88 20.36 4.45
CA ILE A 291 -14.29 19.97 4.54
C ILE A 291 -14.49 18.94 5.65
N ASP A 292 -13.77 17.80 5.59
CA ASP A 292 -13.99 16.71 6.52
C ASP A 292 -12.71 15.87 6.67
N THR A 293 -12.66 15.06 7.74
CA THR A 293 -11.53 14.15 8.01
C THR A 293 -12.04 12.80 8.50
N HIS A 294 -11.33 11.73 8.11
CA HIS A 294 -11.65 10.37 8.55
C HIS A 294 -10.36 9.68 8.99
N ALA A 295 -10.27 9.30 10.28
CA ALA A 295 -9.07 8.69 10.86
C ALA A 295 -8.84 7.26 10.32
N THR A 296 -7.72 7.06 9.68
CA THR A 296 -7.28 5.77 9.11
C THR A 296 -5.84 5.94 8.62
N LYS A 297 -5.20 4.89 8.12
CA LYS A 297 -3.82 4.99 7.59
C LYS A 297 -3.87 4.73 6.10
N VAL A 298 -3.66 5.77 5.29
CA VAL A 298 -3.71 5.69 3.83
C VAL A 298 -2.51 6.42 3.25
N ASN A 299 -1.67 5.71 2.49
CA ASN A 299 -0.55 6.39 1.86
C ASN A 299 -0.26 5.97 0.41
N GLY A 300 -1.09 5.16 -0.17
CA GLY A 300 -0.93 4.68 -1.55
C GLY A 300 -1.69 5.50 -2.58
N GLU A 301 -1.81 4.96 -3.77
CA GLU A 301 -2.56 5.58 -4.87
C GLU A 301 -4.07 5.40 -4.63
N MET A 302 -4.80 6.50 -4.52
CA MET A 302 -6.27 6.48 -4.45
C MET A 302 -6.86 6.56 -5.86
N ARG A 303 -8.04 5.95 -6.08
CA ARG A 303 -8.70 6.00 -7.39
C ARG A 303 -10.21 6.16 -7.29
N ALA A 304 -10.73 7.10 -8.06
CA ALA A 304 -12.17 7.32 -8.18
C ALA A 304 -12.83 6.21 -8.99
N ARG A 305 -13.95 5.70 -8.50
CA ARG A 305 -14.85 4.80 -9.24
C ARG A 305 -15.98 5.58 -9.92
N SER A 306 -16.38 6.69 -9.33
CA SER A 306 -17.43 7.59 -9.85
C SER A 306 -17.13 9.00 -9.35
N SER A 307 -18.03 9.95 -9.64
CA SER A 307 -17.89 11.34 -9.16
C SER A 307 -18.06 11.48 -7.63
N SER A 308 -18.46 10.43 -6.91
CA SER A 308 -18.68 10.46 -5.46
C SER A 308 -18.14 9.24 -4.72
N ARG A 309 -17.57 8.27 -5.41
CA ARG A 309 -17.02 7.05 -4.77
C ARG A 309 -15.58 6.84 -5.21
N PHE A 310 -14.71 6.57 -4.22
CA PHE A 310 -13.32 6.23 -4.50
C PHE A 310 -12.83 5.08 -3.60
N PHE A 311 -11.69 4.54 -3.97
CA PHE A 311 -10.98 3.49 -3.23
C PHE A 311 -9.66 4.06 -2.74
N ALA A 312 -9.26 3.66 -1.52
CA ALA A 312 -7.97 4.02 -0.94
C ALA A 312 -7.35 2.77 -0.30
N PRO A 313 -6.09 2.44 -0.59
CA PRO A 313 -5.45 1.29 0.04
C PRO A 313 -5.17 1.58 1.50
N VAL A 314 -5.41 0.59 2.37
CA VAL A 314 -5.09 0.67 3.80
C VAL A 314 -3.72 0.03 4.00
N ASN A 315 -2.75 0.85 4.33
CA ASN A 315 -1.39 0.41 4.53
C ASN A 315 -1.13 0.21 6.03
N ALA A 316 -1.69 -0.86 6.56
CA ALA A 316 -1.69 -1.19 7.98
C ALA A 316 -1.75 -2.72 8.15
N PRO A 317 -1.47 -3.24 9.35
CA PRO A 317 -1.47 -4.69 9.56
C PRO A 317 -2.75 -5.42 9.15
N ASP A 318 -3.90 -4.76 9.26
CA ASP A 318 -5.19 -5.31 8.80
C ASP A 318 -5.48 -4.86 7.36
N ALA A 319 -4.58 -5.16 6.45
CA ALA A 319 -4.59 -4.69 5.08
C ALA A 319 -5.92 -4.87 4.33
N GLY A 320 -6.15 -3.99 3.38
CA GLY A 320 -7.37 -3.97 2.59
C GLY A 320 -7.53 -2.66 1.84
N TRP A 321 -8.75 -2.36 1.48
CA TRP A 321 -9.08 -1.11 0.79
C TRP A 321 -10.28 -0.46 1.44
N LEU A 322 -10.23 0.84 1.60
CA LEU A 322 -11.43 1.61 1.93
C LEU A 322 -12.23 1.85 0.66
N VAL A 323 -13.54 1.67 0.78
CA VAL A 323 -14.51 2.12 -0.20
C VAL A 323 -15.20 3.33 0.43
N VAL A 324 -15.00 4.48 -0.16
CA VAL A 324 -15.40 5.77 0.42
C VAL A 324 -16.45 6.44 -0.46
N ASP A 325 -17.54 6.84 0.15
CA ASP A 325 -18.58 7.64 -0.51
C ASP A 325 -18.58 9.06 0.04
N LEU A 326 -18.56 10.04 -0.85
CA LEU A 326 -18.66 11.47 -0.53
C LEU A 326 -20.01 12.02 -0.97
N ASP A 327 -20.51 13.04 -0.26
CA ASP A 327 -21.64 13.82 -0.74
C ASP A 327 -21.16 14.98 -1.64
N GLU A 328 -22.10 15.79 -2.12
CA GLU A 328 -21.82 16.94 -3.01
C GLU A 328 -20.96 18.01 -2.34
N SER A 329 -20.93 18.06 -1.02
CA SER A 329 -20.09 19.00 -0.26
C SER A 329 -18.68 18.48 -0.03
N GLY A 330 -18.40 17.22 -0.41
CA GLY A 330 -17.11 16.57 -0.17
C GLY A 330 -16.99 15.94 1.22
N ALA A 331 -18.08 15.88 2.00
CA ALA A 331 -18.06 15.23 3.32
C ALA A 331 -18.19 13.70 3.19
N PHE A 332 -17.59 12.97 4.13
CA PHE A 332 -17.66 11.50 4.15
C PHE A 332 -19.07 11.06 4.54
N VAL A 333 -19.74 10.34 3.65
CA VAL A 333 -21.08 9.76 3.88
C VAL A 333 -20.96 8.33 4.40
N ASP A 334 -20.06 7.55 3.79
CA ASP A 334 -19.84 6.16 4.17
C ASP A 334 -18.37 5.82 3.93
N VAL A 335 -17.78 5.11 4.87
CA VAL A 335 -16.42 4.59 4.76
C VAL A 335 -16.45 3.16 5.27
N ARG A 336 -16.16 2.21 4.40
CA ARG A 336 -16.16 0.80 4.76
C ARG A 336 -14.95 0.09 4.19
N THR A 337 -14.53 -0.96 4.84
CA THR A 337 -13.37 -1.74 4.44
C THR A 337 -13.79 -2.86 3.48
N PHE A 338 -13.04 -3.00 2.41
CA PHE A 338 -13.08 -4.16 1.52
C PHE A 338 -11.78 -4.95 1.76
N SER A 339 -11.93 -6.18 2.23
CA SER A 339 -10.79 -7.07 2.51
C SER A 339 -10.75 -8.19 1.47
N THR A 340 -9.54 -8.62 1.15
CA THR A 340 -9.28 -9.75 0.25
C THR A 340 -8.94 -10.99 1.08
N PRO A 341 -8.80 -12.17 0.46
CA PRO A 341 -8.33 -13.36 1.17
C PRO A 341 -6.86 -13.29 1.63
N HIS A 342 -6.16 -12.22 1.29
CA HIS A 342 -4.73 -12.02 1.58
C HIS A 342 -4.55 -10.89 2.59
N ASP A 343 -3.68 -11.09 3.57
CA ASP A 343 -3.40 -10.14 4.65
C ASP A 343 -2.23 -9.20 4.35
N ASP A 344 -1.81 -9.12 3.11
CA ASP A 344 -0.68 -8.29 2.69
C ASP A 344 -1.10 -6.84 2.44
N TYR A 345 -0.19 -5.93 2.65
CA TYR A 345 -0.41 -4.50 2.42
C TYR A 345 -0.89 -4.23 0.99
N GLY A 346 -1.70 -3.18 0.85
CA GLY A 346 -2.04 -2.61 -0.44
C GLY A 346 -1.52 -1.19 -0.53
N THR A 347 -0.78 -0.88 -1.58
CA THR A 347 -0.29 0.49 -1.89
C THR A 347 -0.92 1.02 -3.17
N SER A 348 -1.56 0.16 -3.94
CA SER A 348 -2.27 0.51 -5.18
C SER A 348 -3.77 0.40 -5.01
N SER A 349 -4.53 1.15 -5.79
CA SER A 349 -6.00 1.06 -5.82
C SER A 349 -6.49 0.27 -7.03
N PRO A 350 -7.75 -0.18 -7.00
CA PRO A 350 -8.31 -0.95 -8.11
C PRO A 350 -8.40 -0.17 -9.41
N ALA A 351 -8.43 -0.91 -10.51
CA ALA A 351 -8.84 -0.42 -11.83
C ALA A 351 -10.02 -1.29 -12.31
N TRP A 352 -10.80 -0.77 -13.26
CA TRP A 352 -12.06 -1.42 -13.63
C TRP A 352 -12.22 -1.54 -15.13
N SER A 353 -12.75 -2.68 -15.56
CA SER A 353 -13.50 -2.80 -16.82
C SER A 353 -14.99 -2.56 -16.51
N ALA A 354 -15.86 -2.80 -17.49
CA ALA A 354 -17.30 -2.66 -17.27
C ALA A 354 -17.84 -3.61 -16.19
N THR A 355 -17.28 -4.81 -16.06
CA THR A 355 -17.81 -5.88 -15.22
C THR A 355 -16.85 -6.40 -14.15
N THR A 356 -15.57 -6.01 -14.22
CA THR A 356 -14.53 -6.59 -13.36
C THR A 356 -13.68 -5.48 -12.73
N MET A 357 -13.39 -5.64 -11.46
CA MET A 357 -12.44 -4.82 -10.69
C MET A 357 -11.13 -5.61 -10.56
N PHE A 358 -10.01 -4.99 -10.90
CA PHE A 358 -8.69 -5.58 -10.80
C PHE A 358 -7.87 -4.84 -9.75
N LEU A 359 -7.23 -5.56 -8.84
CA LEU A 359 -6.38 -4.95 -7.79
C LEU A 359 -5.21 -5.86 -7.47
N GLY A 360 -4.13 -5.24 -7.02
CA GLY A 360 -2.92 -5.93 -6.63
C GLY A 360 -2.50 -5.60 -5.21
N ASN A 361 -1.71 -6.47 -4.59
CA ASN A 361 -1.17 -6.26 -3.26
C ASN A 361 0.36 -6.34 -3.24
N ASP A 362 0.95 -6.10 -2.09
CA ASP A 362 2.40 -6.09 -1.93
C ASP A 362 3.01 -7.51 -1.81
N ALA A 363 2.17 -8.56 -1.79
CA ALA A 363 2.66 -9.94 -1.95
C ALA A 363 2.78 -10.35 -3.42
N GLY A 364 2.45 -9.47 -4.36
CA GLY A 364 2.48 -9.79 -5.79
C GLY A 364 1.30 -10.63 -6.24
N VAL A 365 0.13 -10.45 -5.63
CA VAL A 365 -1.08 -11.14 -6.07
C VAL A 365 -1.99 -10.15 -6.79
N LEU A 366 -2.26 -10.43 -8.06
CA LEU A 366 -3.26 -9.71 -8.86
C LEU A 366 -4.59 -10.44 -8.73
N MET A 367 -5.62 -9.72 -8.34
CA MET A 367 -6.96 -10.28 -8.10
C MET A 367 -8.00 -9.62 -9.00
N ALA A 368 -8.98 -10.38 -9.44
CA ALA A 368 -10.11 -9.87 -10.22
C ALA A 368 -11.43 -10.22 -9.52
N TYR A 369 -12.25 -9.20 -9.34
CA TYR A 369 -13.56 -9.31 -8.69
C TYR A 369 -14.66 -8.91 -9.63
N GLN A 370 -15.75 -9.67 -9.64
CA GLN A 370 -16.94 -9.31 -10.41
C GLN A 370 -17.67 -8.13 -9.74
N VAL A 371 -17.88 -7.06 -10.48
CA VAL A 371 -18.53 -5.84 -9.96
C VAL A 371 -19.81 -5.49 -10.75
N GLY A 372 -20.37 -6.43 -11.48
CA GLY A 372 -21.64 -6.27 -12.17
C GLY A 372 -22.83 -6.45 -11.24
N ALA A 373 -24.02 -6.05 -11.71
CA ALA A 373 -25.26 -6.29 -10.94
C ALA A 373 -25.34 -7.76 -10.56
N PRO A 374 -25.65 -8.08 -9.31
CA PRO A 374 -25.77 -9.47 -8.91
C PRO A 374 -26.87 -10.12 -9.75
N SER A 375 -26.52 -11.00 -10.65
CA SER A 375 -27.47 -11.96 -11.15
C SER A 375 -27.93 -12.74 -9.91
N ALA A 376 -29.22 -12.98 -9.81
CA ALA A 376 -29.80 -13.65 -8.66
C ALA A 376 -29.40 -15.13 -8.60
N GLN A 377 -28.09 -15.39 -8.56
CA GLN A 377 -27.58 -16.67 -8.09
C GLN A 377 -27.27 -16.49 -6.62
N GLU A 378 -28.09 -17.09 -5.80
CA GLU A 378 -27.79 -17.21 -4.39
C GLU A 378 -26.40 -17.85 -4.26
N VAL A 379 -25.42 -17.05 -3.92
CA VAL A 379 -24.15 -17.58 -3.43
C VAL A 379 -24.52 -18.48 -2.24
N PRO A 380 -24.08 -19.73 -2.21
CA PRO A 380 -24.27 -20.53 -1.01
C PRO A 380 -23.69 -19.72 0.14
N SER A 381 -24.53 -19.28 1.05
CA SER A 381 -24.08 -18.56 2.24
C SER A 381 -23.01 -19.42 2.90
N GLU A 382 -21.81 -18.92 3.04
CA GLU A 382 -20.85 -19.52 3.94
C GLU A 382 -21.59 -19.77 5.24
N THR A 383 -21.70 -21.03 5.61
CA THR A 383 -22.39 -21.40 6.83
C THR A 383 -21.61 -20.80 7.99
N SER A 384 -22.11 -19.69 8.50
CA SER A 384 -21.45 -19.03 9.63
C SER A 384 -21.28 -20.08 10.75
N PRO A 385 -20.20 -19.99 11.53
CA PRO A 385 -19.99 -20.94 12.64
C PRO A 385 -21.16 -21.00 13.61
N LEU A 386 -22.07 -20.03 13.57
CA LEU A 386 -23.32 -20.01 14.30
C LEU A 386 -24.25 -21.18 13.94
N TRP A 387 -24.32 -21.61 12.67
CA TRP A 387 -25.15 -22.74 12.28
C TRP A 387 -24.62 -24.05 12.86
N GLY A 388 -23.30 -24.19 12.99
CA GLY A 388 -22.68 -25.32 13.67
C GLY A 388 -23.07 -25.37 15.16
N LEU A 389 -23.05 -24.22 15.83
CA LEU A 389 -23.47 -24.10 17.24
C LEU A 389 -24.97 -24.38 17.42
N VAL A 390 -25.82 -23.90 16.51
CA VAL A 390 -27.26 -24.16 16.54
C VAL A 390 -27.49 -25.65 16.34
N ALA A 391 -26.86 -26.26 15.35
CA ALA A 391 -26.96 -27.71 15.08
C ALA A 391 -26.52 -28.53 16.31
N LEU A 392 -25.38 -28.17 16.90
CA LEU A 392 -24.85 -28.83 18.10
C LEU A 392 -25.84 -28.73 19.27
N THR A 393 -26.43 -27.54 19.47
CA THR A 393 -27.39 -27.28 20.53
C THR A 393 -28.64 -28.15 20.35
N VAL A 394 -29.17 -28.24 19.11
CA VAL A 394 -30.35 -29.08 18.78
C VAL A 394 -30.03 -30.56 19.02
N CYS A 395 -28.81 -30.99 18.66
CA CYS A 395 -28.36 -32.36 18.86
C CYS A 395 -28.21 -32.71 20.36
N LEU A 396 -27.68 -31.80 21.14
CA LEU A 396 -27.53 -31.98 22.60
C LEU A 396 -28.92 -32.07 23.28
N VAL A 397 -29.83 -31.19 22.88
CA VAL A 397 -31.23 -31.21 23.40
C VAL A 397 -31.90 -32.52 23.03
N GLY A 398 -31.76 -32.98 21.78
CA GLY A 398 -32.31 -34.25 21.29
C GLY A 398 -31.72 -35.44 22.02
N ALA A 399 -30.44 -35.48 22.21
CA ALA A 399 -29.75 -36.55 22.96
C ALA A 399 -30.19 -36.58 24.44
N ALA A 400 -30.30 -35.43 25.08
CA ALA A 400 -30.79 -35.31 26.46
C ALA A 400 -32.24 -35.80 26.61
N TRP A 401 -33.09 -35.48 25.63
CA TRP A 401 -34.49 -35.91 25.60
C TRP A 401 -34.58 -37.44 25.46
N LEU A 402 -33.78 -38.04 24.56
CA LEU A 402 -33.72 -39.52 24.41
C LEU A 402 -33.20 -40.19 25.69
N ALA A 403 -32.19 -39.63 26.31
CA ALA A 403 -31.63 -40.13 27.57
C ALA A 403 -32.69 -40.07 28.69
N GLY A 404 -33.45 -38.99 28.78
CA GLY A 404 -34.55 -38.82 29.75
C GLY A 404 -35.69 -39.80 29.56
N ARG A 405 -35.79 -40.40 28.37
CA ARG A 405 -36.78 -41.48 28.07
C ARG A 405 -36.21 -42.88 28.27
N GLY A 406 -35.01 -43.01 28.88
CA GLY A 406 -34.37 -44.29 29.13
C GLY A 406 -33.72 -44.94 27.90
N ARG A 407 -33.56 -44.19 26.79
CA ARG A 407 -32.95 -44.69 25.55
C ARG A 407 -31.51 -44.23 25.44
N SER A 408 -30.69 -44.58 26.41
CA SER A 408 -29.29 -44.09 26.53
C SER A 408 -28.41 -44.48 25.35
N THR A 409 -28.59 -45.67 24.77
CA THR A 409 -27.82 -46.11 23.60
C THR A 409 -28.13 -45.27 22.36
N ASP A 410 -29.40 -44.92 22.16
CA ASP A 410 -29.79 -44.07 21.02
C ASP A 410 -29.38 -42.63 21.24
N ALA A 411 -29.43 -42.13 22.48
CA ALA A 411 -28.92 -40.81 22.85
C ALA A 411 -27.42 -40.69 22.51
N TRP A 412 -26.63 -41.70 22.84
CA TRP A 412 -25.19 -41.73 22.55
C TRP A 412 -24.93 -41.77 21.03
N ARG A 413 -25.65 -42.57 20.29
CA ARG A 413 -25.53 -42.62 18.82
C ARG A 413 -25.84 -41.29 18.16
N VAL A 414 -26.92 -40.62 18.56
CA VAL A 414 -27.27 -39.28 18.03
C VAL A 414 -26.18 -38.30 18.36
N PHE A 415 -25.71 -38.26 19.60
CA PHE A 415 -24.62 -37.36 20.02
C PHE A 415 -23.35 -37.57 19.18
N THR A 416 -22.95 -38.86 19.01
CA THR A 416 -21.72 -39.18 18.26
C THR A 416 -21.83 -38.77 16.80
N LEU A 417 -22.98 -39.07 16.15
CA LEU A 417 -23.19 -38.69 14.75
C LEU A 417 -23.17 -37.17 14.55
N CYS A 418 -23.80 -36.45 15.47
CA CYS A 418 -23.82 -34.99 15.41
C CYS A 418 -22.44 -34.39 15.68
N ALA A 419 -21.69 -34.95 16.62
CA ALA A 419 -20.33 -34.50 16.92
C ALA A 419 -19.38 -34.68 15.71
N VAL A 420 -19.50 -35.84 15.03
CA VAL A 420 -18.74 -36.11 13.81
C VAL A 420 -19.13 -35.14 12.69
N ALA A 421 -20.45 -34.90 12.51
CA ALA A 421 -20.94 -33.97 11.48
C ALA A 421 -20.41 -32.54 11.73
N VAL A 422 -20.44 -32.08 12.98
CA VAL A 422 -19.92 -30.76 13.36
C VAL A 422 -18.41 -30.72 13.13
N ALA A 423 -17.67 -31.75 13.53
CA ALA A 423 -16.23 -31.83 13.29
C ALA A 423 -15.89 -31.76 11.81
N LEU A 424 -16.65 -32.47 10.96
CA LEU A 424 -16.45 -32.44 9.51
C LEU A 424 -16.75 -31.05 8.90
N LEU A 425 -17.73 -30.34 9.44
CA LEU A 425 -18.07 -28.98 9.00
C LEU A 425 -17.02 -27.95 9.41
N MET A 426 -16.30 -28.24 10.50
CA MET A 426 -15.24 -27.34 11.00
C MET A 426 -13.84 -27.73 10.49
N LEU A 427 -13.71 -28.78 9.67
CA LEU A 427 -12.42 -29.21 9.15
C LEU A 427 -11.68 -28.11 8.36
N PRO A 428 -12.33 -27.29 7.51
CA PRO A 428 -11.63 -26.22 6.82
C PRO A 428 -10.97 -25.21 7.78
N ASP A 429 -11.73 -24.76 8.79
CA ASP A 429 -11.22 -23.79 9.79
C ASP A 429 -10.11 -24.41 10.66
N LEU A 430 -10.26 -25.70 11.01
CA LEU A 430 -9.24 -26.42 11.77
C LEU A 430 -7.99 -26.66 10.94
N SER A 431 -8.11 -26.88 9.62
CA SER A 431 -6.95 -27.11 8.75
C SER A 431 -6.16 -25.81 8.54
N SER A 432 -6.84 -24.67 8.41
CA SER A 432 -6.17 -23.37 8.30
C SER A 432 -5.46 -22.99 9.59
N SER A 433 -6.12 -23.17 10.75
CA SER A 433 -5.50 -22.95 12.06
C SER A 433 -4.33 -23.91 12.31
N TRP A 434 -4.45 -25.17 11.85
CA TRP A 434 -3.39 -26.16 11.98
C TRP A 434 -2.19 -25.85 11.08
N SER A 435 -2.44 -25.40 9.84
CA SER A 435 -1.37 -25.00 8.92
C SER A 435 -0.66 -23.73 9.40
N ALA A 436 -1.41 -22.78 9.96
CA ALA A 436 -0.82 -21.60 10.63
C ALA A 436 0.08 -22.03 11.81
N TRP A 437 -0.42 -22.96 12.65
CA TRP A 437 0.35 -23.49 13.77
C TRP A 437 1.58 -24.29 13.33
N LEU A 438 1.50 -25.01 12.21
CA LEU A 438 2.64 -25.75 11.64
C LEU A 438 3.63 -24.82 10.93
N ALA A 439 3.17 -23.70 10.40
CA ALA A 439 4.03 -22.67 9.80
C ALA A 439 4.81 -21.88 10.87
N GLU A 440 4.37 -21.90 12.12
CA GLU A 440 5.10 -21.36 13.27
C GLU A 440 6.32 -22.22 13.70
N GLY A 441 6.68 -23.24 12.95
CA GLY A 441 7.81 -24.09 13.27
C GLY A 441 9.10 -23.61 12.64
N ASP A 442 9.86 -22.90 13.36
CA ASP A 442 11.29 -22.59 13.44
C ASP A 442 11.48 -21.16 14.00
N ASP A 443 10.72 -20.82 15.03
CA ASP A 443 11.01 -19.62 15.81
C ASP A 443 12.37 -19.82 16.51
N LEU A 444 13.40 -19.21 15.92
CA LEU A 444 14.70 -19.12 16.57
C LEU A 444 14.49 -18.33 17.87
N SER A 445 14.85 -18.95 18.99
CA SER A 445 14.66 -18.35 20.30
C SER A 445 15.72 -17.29 20.60
N ALA A 446 15.47 -16.47 21.59
CA ALA A 446 16.48 -15.54 22.11
C ALA A 446 17.77 -16.27 22.51
N GLU A 447 17.66 -17.55 22.93
CA GLU A 447 18.82 -18.37 23.29
C GLU A 447 19.72 -18.67 22.09
N ASP A 448 19.15 -18.82 20.90
CA ASP A 448 19.92 -19.07 19.66
C ASP A 448 20.69 -17.83 19.20
N ALA A 449 20.16 -16.64 19.48
CA ALA A 449 20.78 -15.36 19.11
C ALA A 449 21.70 -14.80 20.21
N TRP A 450 21.77 -15.47 21.35
CA TRP A 450 22.51 -15.02 22.55
C TRP A 450 24.03 -15.13 22.35
N ASP A 451 24.77 -14.07 22.67
CA ASP A 451 26.24 -14.12 22.71
C ASP A 451 26.71 -14.50 24.15
N PRO A 452 27.42 -15.60 24.28
CA PRO A 452 27.88 -16.04 25.61
C PRO A 452 28.82 -15.07 26.34
N SER A 453 29.33 -14.04 25.67
CA SER A 453 30.17 -13.01 26.32
C SER A 453 29.34 -11.94 27.03
N TRP A 454 28.04 -11.89 26.82
CA TRP A 454 27.16 -10.88 27.43
C TRP A 454 26.94 -11.20 28.92
N PRO A 455 26.69 -10.16 29.74
CA PRO A 455 26.44 -10.37 31.19
C PRO A 455 25.25 -11.27 31.47
N ASP A 456 25.41 -12.23 32.40
CA ASP A 456 24.33 -13.11 32.85
C ASP A 456 23.11 -12.32 33.36
N ALA A 457 23.30 -11.09 33.81
CA ALA A 457 22.21 -10.22 34.28
C ALA A 457 21.22 -9.83 33.18
N TRP A 458 21.59 -9.98 31.91
CA TRP A 458 20.73 -9.68 30.78
C TRP A 458 19.86 -10.87 30.34
N LEU A 459 20.14 -12.07 30.87
CA LEU A 459 19.33 -13.25 30.53
C LEU A 459 17.85 -13.02 30.86
N GLY A 460 16.98 -13.31 29.92
CA GLY A 460 15.54 -13.12 30.09
C GLY A 460 15.06 -11.69 29.89
N THR A 461 15.91 -10.81 29.32
CA THR A 461 15.54 -9.42 29.01
C THR A 461 15.60 -9.18 27.50
N GLN A 462 15.39 -7.94 27.09
CA GLN A 462 15.52 -7.52 25.72
C GLN A 462 16.93 -6.95 25.52
N VAL A 463 17.60 -7.36 24.43
CA VAL A 463 18.96 -6.91 24.08
C VAL A 463 18.94 -6.35 22.67
N VAL A 464 19.60 -5.20 22.47
CA VAL A 464 19.74 -4.57 21.15
C VAL A 464 21.20 -4.50 20.75
N VAL A 465 21.50 -4.91 19.53
CA VAL A 465 22.84 -4.88 18.94
C VAL A 465 22.80 -3.93 17.73
N PHE A 466 23.66 -2.93 17.72
CA PHE A 466 23.85 -2.03 16.58
C PHE A 466 25.18 -2.35 15.89
N GLU A 467 25.11 -2.88 14.66
CA GLU A 467 26.31 -3.16 13.86
C GLU A 467 26.67 -1.93 13.01
N LEU A 468 27.39 -1.00 13.63
CA LEU A 468 27.85 0.20 12.96
C LEU A 468 29.05 -0.14 12.05
N ALA A 469 29.40 0.75 11.14
CA ALA A 469 30.44 0.51 10.14
C ALA A 469 31.81 0.08 10.72
N ASN A 470 32.16 0.56 11.92
CA ASN A 470 33.48 0.33 12.52
C ASN A 470 33.43 -0.30 13.92
N GLU A 471 32.26 -0.48 14.48
CA GLU A 471 32.09 -1.02 15.85
C GLU A 471 30.71 -1.64 16.02
N THR A 472 30.59 -2.47 17.04
CA THR A 472 29.29 -3.04 17.47
C THR A 472 28.98 -2.48 18.83
N VAL A 473 27.80 -1.88 18.99
CA VAL A 473 27.32 -1.33 20.25
C VAL A 473 26.18 -2.23 20.75
N VAL A 474 26.18 -2.59 22.02
CA VAL A 474 25.18 -3.50 22.59
C VAL A 474 24.54 -2.85 23.82
N ALA A 475 23.22 -2.79 23.84
CA ALA A 475 22.40 -2.39 24.99
C ALA A 475 21.62 -3.61 25.47
N GLY A 476 21.76 -3.98 26.74
CA GLY A 476 21.07 -5.15 27.27
C GLY A 476 20.52 -4.94 28.67
N GLY A 477 19.65 -5.82 29.12
CA GLY A 477 18.94 -5.65 30.38
C GLY A 477 17.68 -4.78 30.23
N LEU A 478 17.28 -4.50 29.00
CA LEU A 478 16.09 -3.71 28.70
C LEU A 478 14.82 -4.54 28.98
N VAL A 479 13.77 -3.91 29.47
CA VAL A 479 12.53 -4.61 29.81
C VAL A 479 11.30 -3.72 29.54
N GLY A 480 10.21 -4.35 29.16
CA GLY A 480 8.89 -3.71 29.10
C GLY A 480 8.60 -2.97 27.79
N HIS A 481 9.42 -3.18 26.78
CA HIS A 481 9.18 -2.60 25.46
C HIS A 481 8.31 -3.55 24.63
N SER A 482 7.36 -3.00 23.88
CA SER A 482 6.33 -3.78 23.17
C SER A 482 6.48 -3.76 21.65
N THR A 483 7.30 -2.85 21.12
CA THR A 483 7.57 -2.77 19.68
C THR A 483 9.09 -2.66 19.44
N VAL A 484 9.51 -2.99 18.23
CA VAL A 484 10.91 -2.79 17.80
C VAL A 484 11.29 -1.31 17.98
N TRP A 485 10.36 -0.41 17.68
CA TRP A 485 10.57 1.04 17.80
C TRP A 485 10.87 1.45 19.25
N ASP A 486 9.98 1.06 20.20
CA ASP A 486 10.14 1.41 21.63
C ASP A 486 11.49 0.90 22.16
N LEU A 487 11.84 -0.32 21.80
CA LEU A 487 13.08 -0.96 22.24
C LEU A 487 14.31 -0.27 21.64
N THR A 488 14.23 0.07 20.33
CA THR A 488 15.33 0.77 19.64
C THR A 488 15.58 2.15 20.25
N GLN A 489 14.51 2.91 20.52
CA GLN A 489 14.63 4.23 21.16
C GLN A 489 15.30 4.12 22.54
N ALA A 490 14.87 3.17 23.35
CA ALA A 490 15.45 2.95 24.69
C ALA A 490 16.94 2.60 24.62
N ALA A 491 17.30 1.71 23.69
CA ALA A 491 18.70 1.30 23.50
C ALA A 491 19.59 2.45 23.01
N VAL A 492 19.08 3.24 22.06
CA VAL A 492 19.79 4.42 21.53
C VAL A 492 20.02 5.44 22.67
N GLU A 493 18.99 5.70 23.48
CA GLU A 493 19.09 6.62 24.63
C GLU A 493 20.11 6.12 25.65
N GLU A 494 20.06 4.84 25.99
CA GLU A 494 20.97 4.21 26.96
C GLU A 494 22.44 4.30 26.52
N GLN A 495 22.69 4.08 25.22
CA GLN A 495 24.03 4.07 24.66
C GLN A 495 24.52 5.47 24.23
N GLY A 496 23.64 6.47 24.29
CA GLY A 496 23.98 7.85 23.90
C GLY A 496 24.18 8.02 22.38
N LEU A 497 23.55 7.16 21.59
CA LEU A 497 23.62 7.23 20.12
C LEU A 497 22.58 8.23 19.59
N THR A 498 22.74 8.63 18.33
CA THR A 498 21.73 9.43 17.63
C THR A 498 20.91 8.54 16.70
N LEU A 499 19.63 8.86 16.52
CA LEU A 499 18.70 8.09 15.67
C LEU A 499 17.97 9.07 14.75
N GLU A 500 18.11 8.86 13.46
CA GLU A 500 17.37 9.64 12.47
C GLU A 500 16.36 8.72 11.78
N VAL A 501 15.12 9.16 11.74
CA VAL A 501 14.02 8.35 11.18
C VAL A 501 13.18 9.19 10.22
N GLU A 502 12.53 8.50 9.30
CA GLU A 502 11.54 9.08 8.42
C GLU A 502 10.25 8.26 8.49
N SER A 503 9.11 8.94 8.55
CA SER A 503 7.83 8.26 8.44
C SER A 503 7.54 7.97 6.97
N THR A 504 7.30 6.70 6.68
CA THR A 504 6.95 6.25 5.33
C THR A 504 5.53 5.68 5.34
N GLY A 505 5.02 5.34 4.20
CA GLY A 505 3.72 4.68 4.09
C GLY A 505 3.67 3.29 4.72
N LEU A 506 4.82 2.69 4.93
CA LEU A 506 4.92 1.38 5.58
C LEU A 506 5.20 1.51 7.08
N GLY A 507 5.27 2.75 7.61
CA GLY A 507 5.57 3.03 9.01
C GLY A 507 6.89 3.79 9.16
N LEU A 508 7.53 3.70 10.33
CA LEU A 508 8.79 4.39 10.59
C LEU A 508 9.98 3.64 9.96
N TYR A 509 10.80 4.38 9.26
CA TYR A 509 12.00 3.90 8.60
C TYR A 509 13.25 4.54 9.25
N VAL A 510 14.22 3.73 9.62
CA VAL A 510 15.47 4.21 10.22
C VAL A 510 16.42 4.65 9.11
N VAL A 511 16.76 5.93 9.10
CA VAL A 511 17.63 6.56 8.08
C VAL A 511 19.09 6.49 8.50
N ALA A 512 19.36 6.79 9.79
CA ALA A 512 20.72 6.75 10.30
C ALA A 512 20.74 6.37 11.78
N ILE A 513 21.78 5.61 12.17
CA ILE A 513 22.09 5.33 13.58
C ILE A 513 23.52 5.84 13.83
N ASP A 514 23.66 6.73 14.79
CA ASP A 514 24.89 7.44 15.15
C ASP A 514 25.58 8.10 13.93
N GLY A 515 24.74 8.69 13.06
CA GLY A 515 25.22 9.37 11.86
C GLY A 515 25.67 8.44 10.74
N VAL A 516 25.59 7.12 10.94
CA VAL A 516 25.93 6.13 9.90
C VAL A 516 24.72 5.94 9.00
N GLN A 517 24.88 6.26 7.74
CA GLN A 517 23.88 6.08 6.68
C GLN A 517 24.40 5.06 5.67
N GLY A 518 23.51 4.46 4.92
CA GLY A 518 23.86 3.48 3.90
C GLY A 518 22.71 3.23 2.93
N SER A 519 22.66 2.06 2.38
CA SER A 519 21.56 1.64 1.49
C SER A 519 20.24 1.40 2.24
N GLY A 520 20.29 1.42 3.56
CA GLY A 520 19.16 1.24 4.47
C GLY A 520 19.59 0.52 5.74
N TRP A 521 18.81 0.66 6.80
CA TRP A 521 18.98 -0.10 8.03
C TRP A 521 17.95 -1.21 8.10
N GLU A 522 18.41 -2.41 8.36
CA GLU A 522 17.55 -3.59 8.53
C GLU A 522 17.68 -4.14 9.95
N TYR A 523 16.64 -4.81 10.40
CA TYR A 523 16.68 -5.44 11.71
C TYR A 523 16.35 -6.93 11.64
N THR A 524 16.91 -7.66 12.60
CA THR A 524 16.52 -9.06 12.84
C THR A 524 16.11 -9.22 14.31
N VAL A 525 15.15 -10.08 14.56
CA VAL A 525 14.72 -10.48 15.90
C VAL A 525 15.07 -11.96 16.06
N ASN A 526 15.89 -12.27 17.01
CA ASN A 526 16.33 -13.66 17.26
C ASN A 526 16.84 -14.38 16.01
N UNK A 527 17.56 -13.53 15.14
CA UNK A 527 18.12 -14.06 14.03
C UNK A 527 17.28 -14.08 12.86
N VAL A 528 15.82 -13.76 13.04
CA VAL A 528 14.84 -13.75 11.92
C VAL A 528 14.69 -12.32 11.41
N ARG A 529 14.79 -12.14 10.10
CA ARG A 529 14.72 -10.80 9.48
C ARG A 529 13.33 -10.19 9.69
N GLY A 530 13.30 -8.93 10.15
CA GLY A 530 12.06 -8.18 10.29
C GLY A 530 11.48 -7.81 8.92
N THR A 531 10.18 -7.98 8.79
CA THR A 531 9.45 -7.68 7.54
C THR A 531 8.42 -6.58 7.74
N MET A 532 8.28 -6.08 8.97
CA MET A 532 7.32 -5.03 9.33
C MET A 532 8.06 -3.74 9.69
N ALA A 533 7.35 -2.63 9.60
CA ALA A 533 7.86 -1.34 10.09
C ALA A 533 8.12 -1.41 11.60
N VAL A 534 9.10 -0.69 12.06
CA VAL A 534 9.57 -0.78 13.46
C VAL A 534 8.49 -0.42 14.49
N ASP A 535 7.60 0.49 14.14
CA ASP A 535 6.50 0.94 15.01
C ASP A 535 5.32 -0.04 15.03
N ASP A 536 5.19 -0.87 13.99
CA ASP A 536 4.15 -1.91 13.89
C ASP A 536 4.65 -3.29 14.36
N ALA A 537 5.96 -3.50 14.41
CA ALA A 537 6.55 -4.80 14.75
C ALA A 537 6.49 -5.07 16.27
N ALA A 538 5.51 -5.86 16.68
CA ALA A 538 5.35 -6.27 18.09
C ALA A 538 6.46 -7.25 18.50
N ILE A 539 6.93 -7.15 19.75
CA ILE A 539 8.05 -7.96 20.26
C ILE A 539 7.74 -8.58 21.62
N GLU A 540 8.47 -9.65 21.91
CA GLU A 540 8.35 -10.37 23.16
C GLU A 540 9.22 -9.76 24.28
N SER A 541 8.97 -10.20 25.50
CA SER A 541 9.70 -9.73 26.70
C SER A 541 11.15 -10.21 26.76
N THR A 542 11.52 -11.21 25.95
CA THR A 542 12.88 -11.75 25.87
C THR A 542 13.23 -11.92 24.40
N LEU A 543 14.23 -11.17 23.93
CA LEU A 543 14.68 -11.26 22.53
C LEU A 543 16.04 -10.60 22.33
N VAL A 544 16.65 -10.90 21.20
CA VAL A 544 17.83 -10.18 20.69
C VAL A 544 17.42 -9.48 19.39
N LEU A 545 17.39 -8.14 19.43
CA LEU A 545 17.16 -7.28 18.29
C LEU A 545 18.52 -6.85 17.73
N ARG A 546 18.76 -7.04 16.45
CA ARG A 546 20.04 -6.66 15.83
C ARG A 546 19.79 -5.75 14.62
N TRP A 547 20.45 -4.60 14.63
CA TRP A 547 20.43 -3.62 13.54
C TRP A 547 21.70 -3.71 12.72
N HIS A 548 21.59 -3.77 11.40
CA HIS A 548 22.73 -3.79 10.47
C HIS A 548 22.41 -3.03 9.18
N LEU A 549 23.43 -2.61 8.46
CA LEU A 549 23.26 -1.96 7.15
C LEU A 549 22.89 -3.02 6.09
N ALA A 550 21.92 -2.68 5.23
CA ALA A 550 21.42 -3.53 4.15
C ALA A 550 22.49 -3.75 3.05
#